data_15510e8aa788632fe2be551af8a5a7aa
#
_entry.id   15510e8aa788632fe2be551af8a5a7aa
#
_cell.length_a   1.000
_cell.length_b   1.000
_cell.length_c   1.000
_cell.angle_alpha   90.00
_cell.angle_beta   90.00
_cell.angle_gamma   90.00
#
_symmetry.space_group_name_H-M   'P 1'
#
loop_
_entity.id
_entity.type
_entity.pdbx_description
1 polymer ?
#
loop_
_entity_poly.entity_id
_entity_poly.type
_entity_poly.pdbx_seq_one_letter_code
_entity_poly.pdbx_strand_id
1 'polypeptide(L)'
;MINKIYFTFLLIFSLSLLGDPYAPLNFPSYNPFTLKFIHFDNRTLGNYRETNHLSISVENSSYAVKEIINNDQLTLDGEIAKASINYFRKLSDNLTLNVSLPIYSFSRGFLDSPIEQWHDLFGLSDGSRVDLPKSQLNFEVLSGSNKVKINDSDIGIGDIQISTKLNFYSKNRSDLYFITSLEIPSGSKKKYFGNDEFDGLI
;
A
#
# COMPACT_ATOMS: atom_id res chain seq x y z
N MET A 1 12.65 -28.46 17.76
CA MET A 1 12.18 -27.74 16.56
C MET A 1 11.53 -26.39 16.89
N ILE A 2 10.78 -26.29 17.98
CA ILE A 2 10.09 -25.06 18.44
C ILE A 2 11.06 -23.88 18.69
N ASN A 3 12.24 -24.12 19.31
CA ASN A 3 13.20 -23.06 19.62
C ASN A 3 13.82 -22.35 18.39
N LYS A 4 13.86 -23.02 17.22
CA LYS A 4 14.37 -22.38 16.00
C LYS A 4 13.38 -21.42 15.38
N ILE A 5 12.08 -21.69 15.51
CA ILE A 5 11.00 -20.84 15.00
C ILE A 5 10.93 -19.53 15.78
N TYR A 6 11.03 -19.58 17.10
CA TYR A 6 11.06 -18.38 17.94
C TYR A 6 12.28 -17.50 17.67
N PHE A 7 13.44 -18.10 17.41
CA PHE A 7 14.66 -17.36 17.13
C PHE A 7 14.57 -16.64 15.76
N THR A 8 13.99 -17.30 14.74
CA THR A 8 13.76 -16.69 13.42
C THR A 8 12.74 -15.56 13.51
N PHE A 9 11.66 -15.72 14.28
CA PHE A 9 10.66 -14.68 14.49
C PHE A 9 11.23 -13.48 15.25
N LEU A 10 12.06 -13.71 16.27
CA LEU A 10 12.75 -12.66 17.01
C LEU A 10 13.75 -11.88 16.13
N LEU A 11 14.43 -12.57 15.21
CA LEU A 11 15.39 -11.96 14.28
C LEU A 11 14.69 -11.09 13.23
N ILE A 12 13.53 -11.51 12.73
CA ILE A 12 12.68 -10.70 11.83
C ILE A 12 12.15 -9.47 12.54
N PHE A 13 11.75 -9.61 13.82
CA PHE A 13 11.24 -8.50 14.61
C PHE A 13 12.37 -7.51 14.99
N SER A 14 13.59 -7.97 15.20
CA SER A 14 14.73 -7.10 15.51
C SER A 14 15.25 -6.33 14.28
N LEU A 15 15.10 -6.87 13.06
CA LEU A 15 15.46 -6.16 11.83
C LEU A 15 14.53 -4.99 11.53
N SER A 16 13.26 -5.04 11.96
CA SER A 16 12.33 -3.93 11.80
C SER A 16 12.57 -2.76 12.77
N LEU A 17 13.39 -2.96 13.81
CA LEU A 17 13.81 -1.91 14.77
C LEU A 17 14.99 -1.06 14.27
N LEU A 18 15.59 -1.40 13.13
CA LEU A 18 16.65 -0.61 12.48
C LEU A 18 16.09 0.45 11.51
N GLY A 19 14.77 0.64 11.48
CA GLY A 19 14.14 1.71 10.73
C GLY A 19 14.62 3.10 11.20
N ASP A 20 14.64 4.07 10.30
CA ASP A 20 14.93 5.46 10.63
C ASP A 20 13.97 5.93 11.73
N PRO A 21 14.45 6.27 12.94
CA PRO A 21 13.59 6.68 14.05
C PRO A 21 12.82 7.97 13.78
N TYR A 22 13.12 8.64 12.69
CA TYR A 22 12.45 9.86 12.25
C TYR A 22 11.43 9.64 11.12
N ALA A 23 11.34 8.42 10.57
CA ALA A 23 10.31 8.11 9.58
C ALA A 23 8.98 7.79 10.29
N PRO A 24 7.89 8.49 9.99
CA PRO A 24 6.59 8.14 10.56
C PRO A 24 6.18 6.74 10.11
N LEU A 25 5.67 5.94 11.04
CA LEU A 25 5.01 4.69 10.70
C LEU A 25 3.76 5.03 9.89
N ASN A 26 3.71 4.56 8.68
CA ASN A 26 2.56 4.69 7.81
C ASN A 26 1.99 3.29 7.55
N PHE A 27 0.70 3.11 7.82
CA PHE A 27 -0.04 1.88 7.54
C PHE A 27 -1.06 2.17 6.44
N PRO A 28 -0.63 2.25 5.19
CA PRO A 28 -1.55 2.52 4.10
C PRO A 28 -2.50 1.33 3.92
N SER A 29 -3.75 1.64 3.68
CA SER A 29 -4.75 0.68 3.23
C SER A 29 -4.96 0.87 1.75
N TYR A 30 -4.79 -0.18 0.97
CA TYR A 30 -4.96 -0.13 -0.48
C TYR A 30 -6.33 -0.69 -0.85
N ASN A 31 -7.28 0.18 -1.20
CA ASN A 31 -8.53 -0.26 -1.81
C ASN A 31 -8.28 -0.61 -3.29
N PRO A 32 -8.63 -1.82 -3.77
CA PRO A 32 -8.36 -2.25 -5.15
C PRO A 32 -8.98 -1.33 -6.21
N PHE A 33 -10.10 -0.68 -5.89
CA PHE A 33 -10.78 0.22 -6.82
C PHE A 33 -10.19 1.62 -6.84
N THR A 34 -9.39 1.99 -5.85
CA THR A 34 -8.73 3.30 -5.76
C THR A 34 -7.29 3.29 -6.28
N LEU A 35 -6.74 2.14 -6.65
CA LEU A 35 -5.38 2.05 -7.24
C LEU A 35 -5.26 2.75 -8.61
N LYS A 36 -6.41 3.08 -9.21
CA LYS A 36 -6.48 3.87 -10.46
C LYS A 36 -6.33 5.37 -10.24
N PHE A 37 -6.42 5.85 -9.01
CA PHE A 37 -6.31 7.27 -8.70
C PHE A 37 -4.93 7.56 -8.15
N ILE A 38 -4.47 8.79 -8.36
CA ILE A 38 -3.17 9.22 -7.83
C ILE A 38 -3.13 8.96 -6.32
N HIS A 39 -2.15 8.18 -5.90
CA HIS A 39 -1.97 7.81 -4.52
C HIS A 39 -0.69 8.43 -3.97
N PHE A 40 -0.86 9.41 -3.09
CA PHE A 40 0.25 10.13 -2.50
C PHE A 40 0.85 9.33 -1.34
N ASP A 41 2.03 8.73 -1.56
CA ASP A 41 2.78 8.06 -0.48
C ASP A 41 3.72 9.05 0.20
N ASN A 42 3.28 9.60 1.34
CA ASN A 42 4.06 10.56 2.13
C ASN A 42 5.41 10.02 2.62
N ARG A 43 5.60 8.69 2.67
CA ARG A 43 6.88 8.07 3.05
C ARG A 43 7.99 8.42 2.08
N THR A 44 7.63 8.65 0.83
CA THR A 44 8.56 8.99 -0.24
C THR A 44 9.21 10.35 -0.07
N LEU A 45 8.76 11.15 0.89
CA LEU A 45 9.17 12.54 1.06
C LEU A 45 9.89 12.80 2.39
N GLY A 46 10.39 11.75 3.04
CA GLY A 46 11.19 11.84 4.26
C GLY A 46 12.39 12.78 4.12
N ASN A 47 12.88 13.31 5.24
CA ASN A 47 14.11 14.09 5.27
C ASN A 47 15.30 13.13 5.32
N TYR A 48 15.70 12.62 4.15
CA TYR A 48 16.88 11.76 4.06
C TYR A 48 18.16 12.61 4.22
N ARG A 49 19.07 12.15 5.09
CA ARG A 49 20.37 12.80 5.30
C ARG A 49 21.34 12.51 4.15
N GLU A 50 21.12 11.42 3.44
CA GLU A 50 21.98 10.97 2.35
C GLU A 50 21.61 11.67 1.04
N THR A 51 22.60 11.84 0.16
CA THR A 51 22.41 12.45 -1.16
C THR A 51 21.59 11.57 -2.08
N ASN A 52 21.73 10.25 -1.94
CA ASN A 52 20.99 9.24 -2.69
C ASN A 52 20.53 8.15 -1.71
N HIS A 53 19.30 7.70 -1.87
CA HIS A 53 18.73 6.62 -1.07
C HIS A 53 17.87 5.72 -1.93
N LEU A 54 18.09 4.42 -1.84
CA LEU A 54 17.23 3.39 -2.45
C LEU A 54 16.52 2.64 -1.35
N SER A 55 15.20 2.57 -1.40
CA SER A 55 14.42 1.76 -0.48
C SER A 55 13.51 0.78 -1.21
N ILE A 56 13.30 -0.37 -0.60
CA ILE A 56 12.33 -1.36 -1.03
C ILE A 56 11.39 -1.59 0.15
N SER A 57 10.10 -1.44 -0.07
CA SER A 57 9.07 -1.77 0.91
C SER A 57 8.17 -2.86 0.37
N VAL A 58 7.69 -3.73 1.26
CA VAL A 58 6.68 -4.75 0.95
C VAL A 58 5.58 -4.64 1.98
N GLU A 59 4.36 -4.54 1.53
CA GLU A 59 3.17 -4.36 2.33
C GLU A 59 2.11 -5.34 1.87
N ASN A 60 1.31 -5.85 2.81
CA ASN A 60 0.17 -6.70 2.51
C ASN A 60 -1.05 -6.23 3.28
N SER A 61 -2.18 -6.07 2.59
CA SER A 61 -3.48 -5.71 3.15
C SER A 61 -4.45 -6.86 2.92
N SER A 62 -5.04 -7.38 4.00
CA SER A 62 -6.08 -8.40 3.95
C SER A 62 -7.45 -7.75 4.18
N TYR A 63 -8.39 -8.11 3.34
CA TYR A 63 -9.76 -7.59 3.35
C TYR A 63 -10.76 -8.70 3.61
N ALA A 64 -11.73 -8.42 4.47
CA ALA A 64 -12.91 -9.20 4.69
C ALA A 64 -14.08 -8.27 5.03
N VAL A 65 -14.62 -7.60 4.01
CA VAL A 65 -15.70 -6.63 4.14
C VAL A 65 -16.87 -7.03 3.24
N LYS A 66 -18.05 -7.03 3.80
CA LYS A 66 -19.30 -7.21 3.03
C LYS A 66 -20.32 -6.23 3.58
N GLU A 67 -20.73 -5.30 2.74
CA GLU A 67 -21.72 -4.29 3.07
C GLU A 67 -22.82 -4.24 2.00
N ILE A 68 -24.04 -4.08 2.43
CA ILE A 68 -25.20 -3.92 1.56
C ILE A 68 -25.97 -2.70 2.08
N ILE A 69 -26.08 -1.68 1.24
CA ILE A 69 -26.81 -0.45 1.55
C ILE A 69 -27.85 -0.24 0.45
N ASN A 70 -29.13 -0.35 0.80
CA ASN A 70 -30.23 -0.35 -0.19
C ASN A 70 -30.04 -1.43 -1.26
N ASN A 71 -29.75 -1.01 -2.52
CA ASN A 71 -29.52 -1.91 -3.65
C ASN A 71 -28.04 -1.96 -4.06
N ASP A 72 -27.16 -1.28 -3.33
CA ASP A 72 -25.73 -1.28 -3.58
C ASP A 72 -25.03 -2.30 -2.68
N GLN A 73 -24.06 -3.00 -3.23
CA GLN A 73 -23.28 -3.99 -2.50
C GLN A 73 -21.79 -3.73 -2.70
N LEU A 74 -21.06 -3.77 -1.61
CA LEU A 74 -19.60 -3.82 -1.58
C LEU A 74 -19.15 -5.14 -0.97
N THR A 75 -18.32 -5.88 -1.70
CA THR A 75 -17.61 -7.05 -1.18
C THR A 75 -16.13 -6.88 -1.43
N LEU A 76 -15.34 -6.91 -0.36
CA LEU A 76 -13.87 -6.95 -0.44
C LEU A 76 -13.42 -8.19 0.33
N ASP A 77 -13.02 -9.22 -0.40
CA ASP A 77 -12.55 -10.50 0.13
C ASP A 77 -11.30 -10.92 -0.60
N GLY A 78 -10.16 -10.97 0.10
CA GLY A 78 -8.86 -11.28 -0.48
C GLY A 78 -7.73 -10.40 0.03
N GLU A 79 -6.59 -10.48 -0.62
CA GLU A 79 -5.38 -9.75 -0.23
C GLU A 79 -4.79 -8.93 -1.38
N ILE A 80 -4.24 -7.77 -1.01
CA ILE A 80 -3.45 -6.92 -1.90
C ILE A 80 -2.05 -6.80 -1.31
N ALA A 81 -1.06 -7.34 -2.01
CA ALA A 81 0.33 -7.08 -1.73
C ALA A 81 0.86 -5.95 -2.63
N LYS A 82 1.66 -5.05 -2.06
CA LYS A 82 2.39 -4.01 -2.78
C LYS A 82 3.87 -4.12 -2.44
N ALA A 83 4.71 -4.25 -3.44
CA ALA A 83 6.14 -3.99 -3.34
C ALA A 83 6.45 -2.65 -3.99
N SER A 84 7.21 -1.79 -3.33
CA SER A 84 7.60 -0.49 -3.89
C SER A 84 9.12 -0.36 -3.91
N ILE A 85 9.66 0.02 -5.05
CA ILE A 85 11.07 0.39 -5.21
C ILE A 85 11.10 1.91 -5.32
N ASN A 86 11.74 2.58 -4.36
CA ASN A 86 11.81 4.03 -4.30
C ASN A 86 13.26 4.49 -4.37
N TYR A 87 13.54 5.38 -5.29
CA TYR A 87 14.84 6.03 -5.43
C TYR A 87 14.73 7.52 -5.13
N PHE A 88 15.46 7.96 -4.12
CA PHE A 88 15.53 9.34 -3.70
C PHE A 88 16.87 9.94 -4.09
N ARG A 89 16.82 11.16 -4.58
CA ARG A 89 18.02 11.95 -4.89
C ARG A 89 17.84 13.39 -4.44
N LYS A 90 18.77 13.84 -3.59
CA LYS A 90 18.89 15.24 -3.24
C LYS A 90 19.59 15.96 -4.41
N LEU A 91 18.86 16.80 -5.12
CA LEU A 91 19.37 17.58 -6.26
C LEU A 91 20.08 18.86 -5.80
N SER A 92 19.60 19.46 -4.70
CA SER A 92 20.21 20.59 -4.00
C SER A 92 19.84 20.52 -2.52
N ASP A 93 20.32 21.48 -1.70
CA ASP A 93 19.97 21.52 -0.27
C ASP A 93 18.47 21.66 -0.03
N ASN A 94 17.74 22.22 -0.97
CA ASN A 94 16.32 22.48 -0.84
C ASN A 94 15.44 21.61 -1.76
N LEU A 95 16.03 20.86 -2.70
CA LEU A 95 15.25 20.12 -3.71
C LEU A 95 15.60 18.65 -3.67
N THR A 96 14.59 17.83 -3.46
CA THR A 96 14.67 16.37 -3.52
C THR A 96 13.77 15.83 -4.63
N LEU A 97 14.27 14.86 -5.38
CA LEU A 97 13.55 14.07 -6.36
C LEU A 97 13.29 12.67 -5.78
N ASN A 98 12.12 12.15 -6.00
CA ASN A 98 11.78 10.75 -5.75
C ASN A 98 11.18 10.10 -7.00
N VAL A 99 11.60 8.87 -7.27
CA VAL A 99 11.00 8.01 -8.30
C VAL A 99 10.54 6.73 -7.61
N SER A 100 9.26 6.38 -7.75
CA SER A 100 8.64 5.20 -7.16
C SER A 100 8.09 4.28 -8.24
N LEU A 101 8.46 3.01 -8.17
CA LEU A 101 7.91 1.93 -8.99
C LEU A 101 7.13 0.98 -8.09
N PRO A 102 5.79 1.00 -8.11
CA PRO A 102 4.97 0.05 -7.37
C PRO A 102 4.73 -1.22 -8.19
N ILE A 103 4.71 -2.35 -7.51
CA ILE A 103 4.31 -3.65 -8.04
C ILE A 103 3.17 -4.16 -7.15
N TYR A 104 2.03 -4.45 -7.74
CA TYR A 104 0.84 -4.93 -7.04
C TYR A 104 0.60 -6.41 -7.32
N SER A 105 0.04 -7.11 -6.35
CA SER A 105 -0.46 -8.46 -6.50
C SER A 105 -1.81 -8.58 -5.82
N PHE A 106 -2.81 -9.08 -6.55
CA PHE A 106 -4.08 -9.52 -6.01
C PHE A 106 -4.04 -11.03 -5.78
N SER A 107 -4.42 -11.49 -4.59
CA SER A 107 -4.42 -12.89 -4.24
C SER A 107 -5.63 -13.29 -3.40
N ARG A 108 -5.88 -14.59 -3.35
CA ARG A 108 -6.98 -15.18 -2.56
C ARG A 108 -6.77 -15.04 -1.04
N GLY A 109 -5.60 -14.62 -0.64
CA GLY A 109 -5.25 -14.49 0.76
C GLY A 109 -4.69 -15.77 1.38
N PHE A 110 -3.64 -15.59 2.16
CA PHE A 110 -3.07 -16.63 3.02
C PHE A 110 -3.19 -16.25 4.51
N LEU A 111 -3.62 -15.02 4.78
CA LEU A 111 -3.71 -14.47 6.14
C LEU A 111 -5.04 -14.79 6.84
N ASP A 112 -6.05 -15.32 6.15
CA ASP A 112 -7.34 -15.62 6.75
C ASP A 112 -7.20 -16.49 8.01
N SER A 113 -6.56 -17.65 7.89
CA SER A 113 -6.37 -18.55 9.03
C SER A 113 -5.46 -17.97 10.13
N PRO A 114 -4.31 -17.33 9.84
CA PRO A 114 -3.53 -16.64 10.85
C PRO A 114 -4.29 -15.53 11.59
N ILE A 115 -5.11 -14.74 10.88
CA ILE A 115 -5.89 -13.66 11.47
C ILE A 115 -6.98 -14.23 12.39
N GLU A 116 -7.74 -15.23 11.94
CA GLU A 116 -8.76 -15.90 12.74
C GLU A 116 -8.15 -16.52 14.01
N GLN A 117 -7.04 -17.26 13.90
CA GLN A 117 -6.34 -17.79 15.07
C GLN A 117 -5.89 -16.72 16.05
N TRP A 118 -5.48 -15.56 15.54
CA TRP A 118 -5.13 -14.41 16.35
C TRP A 118 -6.37 -13.85 17.07
N HIS A 119 -7.49 -13.70 16.36
CA HIS A 119 -8.75 -13.24 16.94
C HIS A 119 -9.24 -14.20 18.01
N ASP A 120 -9.25 -15.51 17.75
CA ASP A 120 -9.62 -16.55 18.72
C ASP A 120 -8.75 -16.47 19.99
N LEU A 121 -7.43 -16.31 19.81
CA LEU A 121 -6.49 -16.25 20.93
C LEU A 121 -6.76 -15.06 21.86
N PHE A 122 -7.18 -13.92 21.33
CA PHE A 122 -7.41 -12.68 22.08
C PHE A 122 -8.89 -12.37 22.31
N GLY A 123 -9.80 -13.23 21.89
CA GLY A 123 -11.25 -13.02 22.02
C GLY A 123 -11.76 -11.85 21.19
N LEU A 124 -11.16 -11.60 20.03
CA LEU A 124 -11.54 -10.54 19.11
C LEU A 124 -12.64 -11.04 18.15
N SER A 125 -13.44 -10.09 17.66
CA SER A 125 -14.47 -10.42 16.65
C SER A 125 -13.85 -10.59 15.27
N ASP A 126 -14.32 -11.61 14.52
CA ASP A 126 -13.95 -11.81 13.12
C ASP A 126 -14.69 -10.88 12.14
N GLY A 127 -15.66 -10.10 12.63
CA GLY A 127 -16.44 -9.17 11.80
C GLY A 127 -17.10 -9.86 10.61
N SER A 128 -17.01 -9.24 9.42
CA SER A 128 -17.59 -9.80 8.19
C SER A 128 -16.89 -11.06 7.69
N ARG A 129 -15.77 -11.47 8.27
CA ARG A 129 -15.01 -12.65 7.86
C ARG A 129 -15.80 -13.95 8.07
N VAL A 130 -16.69 -13.99 9.07
CA VAL A 130 -17.59 -15.14 9.35
C VAL A 130 -18.55 -15.44 8.18
N ASP A 131 -18.91 -14.40 7.42
CA ASP A 131 -19.87 -14.48 6.32
C ASP A 131 -19.22 -14.64 4.95
N LEU A 132 -17.88 -14.69 4.90
CA LEU A 132 -17.10 -14.78 3.67
C LEU A 132 -16.38 -16.13 3.57
N PRO A 133 -16.29 -16.71 2.37
CA PRO A 133 -15.53 -17.93 2.16
C PRO A 133 -14.03 -17.71 2.40
N LYS A 134 -13.35 -18.68 2.99
CA LYS A 134 -11.89 -18.62 3.18
C LYS A 134 -11.13 -18.76 1.88
N SER A 135 -9.97 -18.09 1.81
CA SER A 135 -9.03 -18.20 0.69
C SER A 135 -9.67 -17.89 -0.66
N GLN A 136 -10.50 -16.88 -0.72
CA GLN A 136 -11.16 -16.41 -1.92
C GLN A 136 -10.65 -15.02 -2.32
N LEU A 137 -10.68 -14.72 -3.61
CA LEU A 137 -10.50 -13.38 -4.14
C LEU A 137 -11.82 -12.93 -4.78
N ASN A 138 -12.47 -11.95 -4.17
CA ASN A 138 -13.69 -11.36 -4.66
C ASN A 138 -13.79 -9.89 -4.24
N PHE A 139 -13.21 -9.00 -5.04
CA PHE A 139 -13.45 -7.57 -4.89
C PHE A 139 -14.56 -7.17 -5.85
N GLU A 140 -15.73 -6.82 -5.31
CA GLU A 140 -16.93 -6.56 -6.09
C GLU A 140 -17.65 -5.31 -5.59
N VAL A 141 -18.02 -4.45 -6.52
CA VAL A 141 -18.95 -3.34 -6.31
C VAL A 141 -20.13 -3.52 -7.24
N LEU A 142 -21.32 -3.55 -6.68
CA LEU A 142 -22.60 -3.50 -7.39
C LEU A 142 -23.28 -2.19 -7.03
N SER A 143 -23.67 -1.41 -8.03
CA SER A 143 -24.47 -0.19 -7.83
C SER A 143 -25.46 -0.05 -8.97
N GLY A 144 -26.73 -0.25 -8.66
CA GLY A 144 -27.79 -0.34 -9.68
C GLY A 144 -27.51 -1.45 -10.70
N SER A 145 -27.34 -1.06 -11.97
CA SER A 145 -26.99 -1.98 -13.06
C SER A 145 -25.48 -2.12 -13.29
N ASN A 146 -24.66 -1.32 -12.60
CA ASN A 146 -23.22 -1.32 -12.79
C ASN A 146 -22.57 -2.34 -11.86
N LYS A 147 -21.65 -3.11 -12.44
CA LYS A 147 -20.87 -4.11 -11.72
C LYS A 147 -19.39 -3.99 -12.07
N VAL A 148 -18.57 -3.88 -11.04
CA VAL A 148 -17.11 -3.97 -11.16
C VAL A 148 -16.65 -5.15 -10.31
N LYS A 149 -15.84 -6.03 -10.88
CA LYS A 149 -15.37 -7.24 -10.18
C LYS A 149 -13.93 -7.57 -10.52
N ILE A 150 -13.17 -7.94 -9.49
CA ILE A 150 -11.83 -8.53 -9.58
C ILE A 150 -11.89 -9.85 -8.82
N ASN A 151 -11.71 -10.97 -9.52
CA ASN A 151 -11.77 -12.32 -8.94
C ASN A 151 -10.64 -13.23 -9.39
N ASP A 152 -9.74 -12.73 -10.23
CA ASP A 152 -8.58 -13.46 -10.69
C ASP A 152 -7.33 -12.92 -10.02
N SER A 153 -6.50 -13.82 -9.50
CA SER A 153 -5.19 -13.48 -8.96
C SER A 153 -4.30 -12.99 -10.08
N ASP A 154 -3.68 -11.84 -9.89
CA ASP A 154 -2.80 -11.23 -10.88
C ASP A 154 -1.66 -10.48 -10.19
N ILE A 155 -0.59 -10.24 -10.94
CA ILE A 155 0.55 -9.43 -10.52
C ILE A 155 0.95 -8.50 -11.66
N GLY A 156 1.33 -7.28 -11.33
CA GLY A 156 1.77 -6.31 -12.34
C GLY A 156 2.37 -5.06 -11.73
N ILE A 157 3.01 -4.28 -12.59
CA ILE A 157 3.49 -2.95 -12.23
C ILE A 157 2.30 -1.98 -12.18
N GLY A 158 2.34 -1.05 -11.22
CA GLY A 158 1.46 0.11 -11.18
C GLY A 158 2.03 1.29 -11.93
N ASP A 159 1.37 2.44 -11.83
CA ASP A 159 1.85 3.67 -12.45
C ASP A 159 3.11 4.18 -11.73
N ILE A 160 4.14 4.52 -12.52
CA ILE A 160 5.39 5.07 -12.00
C ILE A 160 5.13 6.48 -11.52
N GLN A 161 5.53 6.77 -10.30
CA GLN A 161 5.38 8.09 -9.72
C GLN A 161 6.73 8.82 -9.65
N ILE A 162 6.74 10.06 -10.11
CA ILE A 162 7.86 10.99 -9.97
C ILE A 162 7.40 12.15 -9.11
N SER A 163 8.08 12.37 -7.98
CA SER A 163 7.71 13.43 -7.05
C SER A 163 8.91 14.33 -6.77
N THR A 164 8.64 15.62 -6.59
CA THR A 164 9.63 16.56 -6.13
C THR A 164 9.18 17.23 -4.84
N LYS A 165 10.13 17.48 -3.94
CA LYS A 165 9.94 18.22 -2.70
C LYS A 165 10.89 19.40 -2.68
N LEU A 166 10.33 20.60 -2.72
CA LEU A 166 11.07 21.86 -2.58
C LEU A 166 10.85 22.41 -1.18
N ASN A 167 11.91 22.46 -0.36
CA ASN A 167 11.88 23.11 0.94
C ASN A 167 12.26 24.60 0.74
N PHE A 168 11.34 25.51 0.99
CA PHE A 168 11.59 26.95 0.83
C PHE A 168 11.69 27.70 2.16
N TYR A 169 11.41 27.03 3.28
CA TYR A 169 11.60 27.60 4.61
C TYR A 169 11.91 26.49 5.62
N SER A 170 12.99 26.69 6.37
CA SER A 170 13.36 25.83 7.48
C SER A 170 13.88 26.68 8.62
N LYS A 171 13.19 26.71 9.76
CA LYS A 171 13.63 27.43 10.94
C LYS A 171 13.14 26.75 12.20
N ASN A 172 14.04 26.56 13.17
CA ASN A 172 13.78 25.89 14.45
C ASN A 172 13.28 24.45 14.23
N ARG A 173 11.99 24.17 14.47
CA ARG A 173 11.33 22.86 14.28
C ARG A 173 10.23 22.91 13.23
N SER A 174 10.24 23.95 12.37
CA SER A 174 9.21 24.17 11.36
C SER A 174 9.83 24.20 9.98
N ASP A 175 9.33 23.32 9.10
CA ASP A 175 9.68 23.27 7.69
C ASP A 175 8.42 23.54 6.86
N LEU A 176 8.57 24.38 5.82
CA LEU A 176 7.55 24.58 4.79
C LEU A 176 8.12 24.11 3.46
N TYR A 177 7.37 23.26 2.79
CA TYR A 177 7.78 22.69 1.52
C TYR A 177 6.61 22.62 0.55
N PHE A 178 6.98 22.64 -0.71
CA PHE A 178 6.08 22.45 -1.84
C PHE A 178 6.37 21.09 -2.46
N ILE A 179 5.31 20.32 -2.73
CA ILE A 179 5.42 18.98 -3.29
C ILE A 179 4.66 18.95 -4.60
N THR A 180 5.29 18.37 -5.64
CA THR A 180 4.61 18.00 -6.87
C THR A 180 4.82 16.54 -7.15
N SER A 181 3.81 15.90 -7.74
CA SER A 181 3.88 14.51 -8.20
C SER A 181 3.27 14.37 -9.57
N LEU A 182 3.89 13.53 -10.39
CA LEU A 182 3.43 13.12 -11.69
C LEU A 182 3.36 11.59 -11.72
N GLU A 183 2.24 11.04 -12.12
CA GLU A 183 2.09 9.62 -12.44
C GLU A 183 2.21 9.40 -13.94
N ILE A 184 3.08 8.44 -14.30
CA ILE A 184 3.29 7.99 -15.67
C ILE A 184 2.53 6.70 -15.88
N PRO A 185 1.64 6.59 -16.88
CA PRO A 185 0.81 5.41 -17.10
C PRO A 185 1.68 4.22 -17.53
N SER A 186 2.07 3.41 -16.58
CA SER A 186 2.82 2.17 -16.80
C SER A 186 2.06 0.93 -16.31
N GLY A 187 1.06 1.13 -15.48
CA GLY A 187 0.15 0.10 -14.99
C GLY A 187 -0.91 -0.27 -16.01
N SER A 188 -1.60 -1.38 -15.79
CA SER A 188 -2.66 -1.85 -16.68
C SER A 188 -4.04 -1.47 -16.13
N LYS A 189 -4.79 -0.65 -16.84
CA LYS A 189 -6.17 -0.30 -16.51
C LYS A 189 -7.09 -1.52 -16.44
N LYS A 190 -6.90 -2.51 -17.33
CA LYS A 190 -7.71 -3.73 -17.35
C LYS A 190 -7.51 -4.58 -16.10
N LYS A 191 -6.31 -4.53 -15.51
CA LYS A 191 -5.92 -5.29 -14.31
C LYS A 191 -6.05 -4.46 -13.03
N TYR A 192 -6.54 -3.25 -13.12
CA TYR A 192 -6.68 -2.32 -11.99
C TYR A 192 -5.36 -1.90 -11.33
N PHE A 193 -4.24 -1.95 -12.06
CA PHE A 193 -2.92 -1.51 -11.59
C PHE A 193 -2.58 -0.08 -12.01
N GLY A 194 -3.43 0.58 -12.81
CA GLY A 194 -3.28 1.96 -13.27
C GLY A 194 -4.54 2.42 -14.01
N ASN A 195 -4.51 3.64 -14.56
CA ASN A 195 -5.65 4.24 -15.26
C ASN A 195 -5.41 4.51 -16.75
N ASP A 196 -4.20 4.26 -17.28
CA ASP A 196 -3.74 4.57 -18.64
C ASP A 196 -3.68 6.11 -18.92
N GLU A 197 -3.67 6.95 -17.89
CA GLU A 197 -3.64 8.41 -18.00
C GLU A 197 -2.48 9.01 -17.22
N PHE A 198 -2.02 10.19 -17.63
CA PHE A 198 -1.08 10.96 -16.84
C PHE A 198 -1.83 11.73 -15.77
N ASP A 199 -1.45 11.55 -14.52
CA ASP A 199 -2.02 12.27 -13.39
C ASP A 199 -0.99 13.18 -12.74
N GLY A 200 -1.44 14.31 -12.22
CA GLY A 200 -0.59 15.28 -11.53
C GLY A 200 -1.21 15.78 -10.24
N LEU A 201 -0.36 15.99 -9.23
CA LEU A 201 -0.71 16.60 -7.96
C LEU A 201 0.24 17.76 -7.65
N ILE A 202 -0.32 18.83 -7.12
CA ILE A 202 0.41 20.02 -6.65
C ILE A 202 0.04 20.31 -5.20
#